data_c91548918ed5a7ff5d719786f6dc4d27
#
_entry.id   c91548918ed5a7ff5d719786f6dc4d27
#
_cell.length_a   1.000
_cell.length_b   1.000
_cell.length_c   1.000
_cell.angle_alpha   90.00
_cell.angle_beta   90.00
_cell.angle_gamma   90.00
#
_symmetry.space_group_name_H-M   'P 1'
#
loop_
_entity.id
_entity.type
_entity.pdbx_description
1 polymer ?
#
loop_
_entity_poly.entity_id
_entity_poly.type
_entity_poly.pdbx_seq_one_letter_code
_entity_poly.pdbx_strand_id
1 'polypeptide(L)'
;KSLIYTLYEEGRKKDPQVYDVKEPDDRQPGWRTRSYLAKYDLASGILQPLTFGYHNVYLNDISADSRYLLIGKSEERLTKRPTTLNSLYRLDLNDMSVEALVEKGEFLNSAQFSPDGKSILVTGSPEAFDGIGKNVEEGQIPSMVDTQLYLMNLADKKVRPMTKNFNPNVQSVDWSKADGNIYFTAEDKDCMHLFQLN
;
A
#
# COMPACT_ATOMS: atom_id res chain seq x y z
N LYS A 1 16.96 -19.76 4.40
CA LYS A 1 16.52 -18.68 3.46
C LYS A 1 15.07 -18.97 3.06
N SER A 2 14.26 -17.91 3.01
CA SER A 2 12.85 -18.04 2.60
C SER A 2 12.52 -16.98 1.55
N LEU A 3 11.50 -17.25 0.77
CA LEU A 3 10.89 -16.31 -0.17
C LEU A 3 9.53 -15.92 0.35
N ILE A 4 9.18 -14.64 0.23
CA ILE A 4 7.83 -14.14 0.43
C ILE A 4 7.27 -13.79 -0.95
N TYR A 5 6.10 -14.30 -1.27
CA TYR A 5 5.47 -14.04 -2.56
C TYR A 5 3.95 -14.05 -2.48
N THR A 6 3.34 -13.48 -3.48
CA THR A 6 1.90 -13.44 -3.60
C THR A 6 1.39 -14.69 -4.31
N LEU A 7 0.46 -15.37 -3.68
CA LEU A 7 -0.33 -16.42 -4.29
C LEU A 7 -1.63 -15.84 -4.83
N TYR A 8 -2.05 -16.33 -5.99
CA TYR A 8 -3.33 -16.02 -6.59
C TYR A 8 -4.21 -17.25 -6.58
N GLU A 9 -5.41 -17.10 -6.05
CA GLU A 9 -6.48 -18.08 -6.14
C GLU A 9 -7.55 -17.54 -7.08
N GLU A 10 -7.67 -18.17 -8.24
CA GLU A 10 -8.72 -17.76 -9.19
C GLU A 10 -10.10 -18.11 -8.63
N GLY A 11 -10.98 -17.11 -8.66
CA GLY A 11 -12.38 -17.30 -8.33
C GLY A 11 -13.01 -18.35 -9.28
N ARG A 12 -13.82 -19.24 -8.75
CA ARG A 12 -14.54 -20.23 -9.57
C ARG A 12 -15.36 -19.52 -10.63
N LYS A 13 -15.13 -19.82 -11.89
CA LYS A 13 -16.00 -19.42 -12.98
C LYS A 13 -17.36 -20.09 -12.74
N LYS A 14 -18.40 -19.30 -12.60
CA LYS A 14 -19.77 -19.84 -12.68
C LYS A 14 -20.03 -20.16 -14.15
N ASP A 15 -20.41 -21.38 -14.39
CA ASP A 15 -20.67 -21.91 -15.74
C ASP A 15 -22.16 -21.81 -16.21
N PRO A 16 -23.14 -21.34 -15.46
CA PRO A 16 -24.48 -21.14 -15.99
C PRO A 16 -24.51 -19.86 -16.86
N GLN A 17 -25.19 -19.96 -18.00
CA GLN A 17 -25.48 -18.79 -18.86
C GLN A 17 -26.27 -17.71 -18.11
N VAL A 18 -26.94 -18.08 -17.04
CA VAL A 18 -27.68 -17.18 -16.14
C VAL A 18 -27.21 -17.39 -14.72
N TYR A 19 -26.81 -16.31 -14.05
CA TYR A 19 -26.37 -16.34 -12.65
C TYR A 19 -26.91 -15.15 -11.87
N ASP A 20 -26.97 -15.32 -10.57
CA ASP A 20 -27.43 -14.32 -9.63
C ASP A 20 -26.37 -13.23 -9.42
N VAL A 21 -26.71 -11.99 -9.68
CA VAL A 21 -25.86 -10.81 -9.40
C VAL A 21 -26.29 -10.25 -8.05
N LYS A 22 -25.55 -10.60 -6.99
CA LYS A 22 -25.87 -10.23 -5.61
C LYS A 22 -25.23 -8.90 -5.21
N GLU A 23 -24.03 -8.64 -5.70
CA GLU A 23 -23.23 -7.46 -5.38
C GLU A 23 -22.75 -6.80 -6.66
N PRO A 24 -22.46 -5.48 -6.64
CA PRO A 24 -21.94 -4.76 -7.80
C PRO A 24 -20.70 -5.40 -8.41
N ASP A 25 -19.84 -5.97 -7.59
CA ASP A 25 -18.61 -6.64 -8.00
C ASP A 25 -18.88 -7.91 -8.83
N ASP A 26 -20.05 -8.55 -8.68
CA ASP A 26 -20.43 -9.72 -9.47
C ASP A 26 -20.46 -9.47 -10.98
N ARG A 27 -20.45 -8.21 -11.39
CA ARG A 27 -20.37 -7.79 -12.79
C ARG A 27 -18.94 -7.68 -13.32
N GLN A 28 -17.95 -7.68 -12.43
CA GLN A 28 -16.54 -7.52 -12.80
C GLN A 28 -15.88 -8.88 -13.00
N PRO A 29 -15.21 -9.11 -14.15
CA PRO A 29 -14.43 -10.32 -14.34
C PRO A 29 -13.35 -10.46 -13.26
N GLY A 30 -13.22 -11.65 -12.70
CA GLY A 30 -12.15 -11.94 -11.75
C GLY A 30 -12.32 -11.36 -10.33
N TRP A 31 -13.46 -10.73 -10.02
CA TRP A 31 -13.71 -10.17 -8.69
C TRP A 31 -13.58 -11.18 -7.55
N ARG A 32 -13.77 -12.47 -7.85
CA ARG A 32 -13.59 -13.57 -6.88
C ARG A 32 -12.16 -14.08 -6.78
N THR A 33 -11.27 -13.61 -7.64
CA THR A 33 -9.83 -13.89 -7.55
C THR A 33 -9.29 -13.25 -6.28
N ARG A 34 -8.50 -14.00 -5.54
CA ARG A 34 -7.89 -13.53 -4.28
C ARG A 34 -6.39 -13.58 -4.37
N SER A 35 -5.76 -12.58 -3.79
CA SER A 35 -4.33 -12.57 -3.55
C SER A 35 -4.06 -12.66 -2.06
N TYR A 36 -3.11 -13.49 -1.68
CA TYR A 36 -2.62 -13.62 -0.32
C TYR A 36 -1.12 -13.89 -0.30
N LEU A 37 -0.48 -13.63 0.83
CA LEU A 37 0.95 -13.79 0.98
C LEU A 37 1.29 -15.16 1.54
N ALA A 38 2.39 -15.72 1.05
CA ALA A 38 2.94 -16.96 1.53
C ALA A 38 4.47 -16.86 1.69
N LYS A 39 4.99 -17.62 2.63
CA LYS A 39 6.41 -17.85 2.87
C LYS A 39 6.79 -19.24 2.38
N TYR A 40 7.79 -19.31 1.51
CA TYR A 40 8.37 -20.56 1.06
C TYR A 40 9.76 -20.74 1.64
N ASP A 41 9.97 -21.80 2.39
CA ASP A 41 11.29 -22.12 2.92
C ASP A 41 12.10 -22.92 1.89
N LEU A 42 13.24 -22.37 1.49
CA LEU A 42 14.07 -22.93 0.43
C LEU A 42 14.78 -24.23 0.84
N ALA A 43 14.95 -24.47 2.13
CA ALA A 43 15.66 -25.68 2.61
C ALA A 43 14.70 -26.86 2.78
N SER A 44 13.53 -26.63 3.34
CA SER A 44 12.53 -27.68 3.60
C SER A 44 11.52 -27.88 2.46
N GLY A 45 11.38 -26.89 1.56
CA GLY A 45 10.34 -26.89 0.53
C GLY A 45 8.94 -26.63 1.07
N ILE A 46 8.80 -26.20 2.34
CA ILE A 46 7.51 -25.97 2.98
C ILE A 46 6.97 -24.61 2.56
N LEU A 47 5.73 -24.61 2.10
CA LEU A 47 4.93 -23.43 1.85
C LEU A 47 4.03 -23.15 3.05
N GLN A 48 4.16 -21.97 3.63
CA GLN A 48 3.34 -21.48 4.75
C GLN A 48 2.53 -20.27 4.29
N PRO A 49 1.19 -20.34 4.21
CA PRO A 49 0.38 -19.15 4.05
C PRO A 49 0.55 -18.19 5.23
N LEU A 50 0.67 -16.89 4.94
CA LEU A 50 0.84 -15.84 5.94
C LEU A 50 -0.43 -15.01 6.14
N THR A 51 -1.26 -14.91 5.10
CA THR A 51 -2.52 -14.16 5.16
C THR A 51 -3.67 -14.97 4.60
N PHE A 52 -4.88 -14.65 5.05
CA PHE A 52 -6.11 -15.37 4.72
C PHE A 52 -7.28 -14.39 4.60
N GLY A 53 -8.39 -14.84 4.02
CA GLY A 53 -9.64 -14.10 4.01
C GLY A 53 -10.12 -13.72 2.62
N TYR A 54 -11.08 -12.79 2.57
CA TYR A 54 -11.81 -12.44 1.35
C TYR A 54 -11.23 -11.24 0.60
N HIS A 55 -10.37 -10.47 1.24
CA HIS A 55 -9.77 -9.28 0.65
C HIS A 55 -8.43 -9.58 0.01
N ASN A 56 -8.08 -8.82 -1.01
CA ASN A 56 -6.78 -8.89 -1.62
C ASN A 56 -5.72 -8.32 -0.69
N VAL A 57 -4.64 -9.07 -0.53
CA VAL A 57 -3.48 -8.69 0.28
C VAL A 57 -2.25 -8.67 -0.59
N TYR A 58 -1.40 -7.67 -0.40
CA TYR A 58 -0.16 -7.50 -1.15
C TYR A 58 0.99 -7.09 -0.21
N LEU A 59 2.19 -7.45 -0.62
CA LEU A 59 3.40 -7.05 0.06
C LEU A 59 3.80 -5.65 -0.39
N ASN A 60 3.94 -4.74 0.56
CA ASN A 60 4.53 -3.42 0.30
C ASN A 60 6.05 -3.45 0.44
N ASP A 61 6.56 -3.98 1.58
CA ASP A 61 8.00 -4.00 1.86
C ASP A 61 8.36 -5.06 2.91
N ILE A 62 9.66 -5.31 3.04
CA ILE A 62 10.26 -6.16 4.07
C ILE A 62 11.28 -5.32 4.84
N SER A 63 11.19 -5.32 6.18
CA SER A 63 12.15 -4.59 7.02
C SER A 63 13.59 -5.05 6.80
N ALA A 64 14.55 -4.15 7.06
CA ALA A 64 15.97 -4.40 6.80
C ALA A 64 16.51 -5.64 7.53
N ASP A 65 15.98 -5.95 8.70
CA ASP A 65 16.31 -7.15 9.50
C ASP A 65 15.55 -8.41 9.06
N SER A 66 14.69 -8.30 8.05
CA SER A 66 13.82 -9.37 7.52
C SER A 66 12.84 -9.96 8.54
N ARG A 67 12.56 -9.23 9.62
CA ARG A 67 11.63 -9.65 10.67
C ARG A 67 10.19 -9.26 10.36
N TYR A 68 9.99 -8.07 9.81
CA TYR A 68 8.67 -7.52 9.59
C TYR A 68 8.30 -7.46 8.11
N LEU A 69 7.04 -7.79 7.81
CA LEU A 69 6.43 -7.50 6.53
C LEU A 69 5.51 -6.29 6.67
N LEU A 70 5.59 -5.37 5.73
CA LEU A 70 4.60 -4.30 5.55
C LEU A 70 3.57 -4.78 4.53
N ILE A 71 2.35 -4.96 4.99
CA ILE A 71 1.27 -5.58 4.22
C ILE A 71 0.21 -4.55 3.91
N GLY A 72 -0.24 -4.51 2.67
CA GLY A 72 -1.42 -3.79 2.23
C GLY A 72 -2.62 -4.71 2.08
N LYS A 73 -3.80 -4.21 2.45
CA LYS A 73 -5.09 -4.85 2.19
C LYS A 73 -6.02 -3.84 1.53
N SER A 74 -6.67 -4.21 0.44
CA SER A 74 -7.66 -3.36 -0.22
C SER A 74 -9.08 -3.88 -0.02
N GLU A 75 -10.02 -2.96 0.17
CA GLU A 75 -11.46 -3.20 0.28
C GLU A 75 -12.20 -2.25 -0.66
N GLU A 76 -13.21 -2.77 -1.34
CA GLU A 76 -14.07 -1.95 -2.19
C GLU A 76 -15.12 -1.19 -1.37
N ARG A 77 -15.35 0.07 -1.73
CA ARG A 77 -16.39 0.92 -1.18
C ARG A 77 -17.09 1.67 -2.30
N LEU A 78 -18.27 1.21 -2.70
CA LEU A 78 -18.98 1.75 -3.86
C LEU A 78 -19.86 2.97 -3.55
N THR A 79 -20.01 3.35 -2.29
CA THR A 79 -20.97 4.38 -1.85
C THR A 79 -20.45 5.80 -1.94
N LYS A 80 -19.12 5.99 -1.90
CA LYS A 80 -18.49 7.30 -2.03
C LYS A 80 -17.04 7.16 -2.50
N ARG A 81 -16.44 8.27 -2.93
CA ARG A 81 -15.02 8.40 -3.27
C ARG A 81 -14.15 8.45 -1.99
N PRO A 82 -12.95 7.81 -1.95
CA PRO A 82 -12.48 6.87 -2.95
C PRO A 82 -13.26 5.56 -2.91
N THR A 83 -13.32 4.86 -4.02
CA THR A 83 -14.00 3.56 -4.11
C THR A 83 -13.17 2.40 -3.60
N THR A 84 -11.90 2.61 -3.33
CA THR A 84 -11.00 1.62 -2.72
C THR A 84 -10.41 2.18 -1.43
N LEU A 85 -10.51 1.41 -0.37
CA LEU A 85 -9.90 1.69 0.93
C LEU A 85 -8.68 0.79 1.11
N ASN A 86 -7.55 1.36 1.51
CA ASN A 86 -6.32 0.63 1.75
C ASN A 86 -5.98 0.62 3.24
N SER A 87 -5.76 -0.57 3.78
CA SER A 87 -5.25 -0.75 5.14
C SER A 87 -3.79 -1.17 5.09
N LEU A 88 -2.99 -0.70 6.04
CA LEU A 88 -1.59 -1.07 6.20
C LEU A 88 -1.40 -1.79 7.53
N TYR A 89 -0.69 -2.91 7.48
CA TYR A 89 -0.37 -3.74 8.65
C TYR A 89 1.11 -4.06 8.69
N ARG A 90 1.64 -4.21 9.90
CA ARG A 90 2.96 -4.77 10.15
C ARG A 90 2.79 -6.18 10.72
N LEU A 91 3.29 -7.19 10.01
CA LEU A 91 3.33 -8.59 10.45
C LEU A 91 4.72 -8.93 10.95
N ASP A 92 4.84 -9.43 12.19
CA ASP A 92 6.07 -9.98 12.73
C ASP A 92 6.19 -11.47 12.33
N LEU A 93 7.27 -11.82 11.62
CA LEU A 93 7.51 -13.19 11.17
C LEU A 93 7.99 -14.16 12.26
N ASN A 94 8.33 -13.64 13.45
CA ASN A 94 8.80 -14.47 14.56
C ASN A 94 7.63 -15.08 15.36
N ASP A 95 6.62 -14.28 15.64
CA ASP A 95 5.48 -14.69 16.48
C ASP A 95 4.13 -14.60 15.73
N MET A 96 4.15 -14.18 14.49
CA MET A 96 2.98 -13.99 13.61
C MET A 96 1.98 -12.95 14.15
N SER A 97 2.42 -12.06 15.04
CA SER A 97 1.58 -10.95 15.49
C SER A 97 1.38 -9.91 14.38
N VAL A 98 0.19 -9.33 14.34
CA VAL A 98 -0.20 -8.33 13.35
C VAL A 98 -0.57 -7.03 14.05
N GLU A 99 0.06 -5.95 13.66
CA GLU A 99 -0.26 -4.60 14.12
C GLU A 99 -0.91 -3.81 12.99
N ALA A 100 -2.08 -3.23 13.25
CA ALA A 100 -2.68 -2.28 12.34
C ALA A 100 -1.97 -0.92 12.42
N LEU A 101 -1.45 -0.45 11.28
CA LEU A 101 -0.85 0.88 11.17
C LEU A 101 -1.87 1.90 10.64
N VAL A 102 -2.62 1.51 9.61
CA VAL A 102 -3.74 2.27 9.06
C VAL A 102 -4.87 1.31 8.76
N GLU A 103 -6.07 1.62 9.22
CA GLU A 103 -7.28 0.86 8.88
C GLU A 103 -8.19 1.69 7.98
N LYS A 104 -8.60 1.08 6.85
CA LYS A 104 -9.50 1.69 5.86
C LYS A 104 -9.09 3.10 5.43
N GLY A 105 -7.79 3.29 5.25
CA GLY A 105 -7.23 4.57 4.81
C GLY A 105 -7.72 4.93 3.42
N GLU A 106 -8.12 6.19 3.28
CA GLU A 106 -8.55 6.77 2.02
C GLU A 106 -7.36 7.31 1.25
N PHE A 107 -7.32 7.12 -0.06
CA PHE A 107 -6.32 7.71 -0.98
C PHE A 107 -4.86 7.28 -0.74
N LEU A 108 -4.64 6.12 -0.13
CA LEU A 108 -3.31 5.54 0.05
C LEU A 108 -2.95 4.65 -1.14
N ASN A 109 -1.68 4.64 -1.52
CA ASN A 109 -1.16 3.81 -2.61
C ASN A 109 -0.22 2.71 -2.10
N SER A 110 1.00 3.06 -1.68
CA SER A 110 2.02 2.11 -1.25
C SER A 110 2.75 2.61 0.00
N ALA A 111 3.55 1.73 0.60
CA ALA A 111 4.36 2.10 1.75
C ALA A 111 5.68 1.31 1.78
N GLN A 112 6.72 1.86 2.41
CA GLN A 112 7.99 1.19 2.63
C GLN A 112 8.58 1.55 4.00
N PHE A 113 9.37 0.65 4.58
CA PHE A 113 10.05 0.91 5.84
C PHE A 113 11.21 1.90 5.65
N SER A 114 11.46 2.71 6.69
CA SER A 114 12.74 3.38 6.82
C SER A 114 13.87 2.36 7.02
N PRO A 115 15.11 2.70 6.61
CA PRO A 115 16.26 1.81 6.79
C PRO A 115 16.49 1.40 8.27
N ASP A 116 16.13 2.25 9.22
CA ASP A 116 16.24 1.99 10.65
C ASP A 116 15.00 1.29 11.26
N GLY A 117 13.97 1.06 10.45
CA GLY A 117 12.73 0.38 10.87
C GLY A 117 11.84 1.15 11.84
N LYS A 118 12.09 2.46 12.08
CA LYS A 118 11.31 3.26 13.03
C LYS A 118 10.15 4.01 12.41
N SER A 119 10.15 4.13 11.11
CA SER A 119 9.13 4.86 10.33
C SER A 119 8.75 4.08 9.08
N ILE A 120 7.65 4.49 8.48
CA ILE A 120 7.29 4.12 7.11
C ILE A 120 7.08 5.38 6.28
N LEU A 121 7.47 5.28 5.02
CA LEU A 121 7.15 6.25 3.99
C LEU A 121 5.93 5.75 3.24
N VAL A 122 4.86 6.53 3.22
CA VAL A 122 3.60 6.19 2.56
C VAL A 122 3.41 7.11 1.37
N THR A 123 2.99 6.55 0.24
CA THR A 123 2.54 7.33 -0.90
C THR A 123 1.01 7.41 -0.92
N GLY A 124 0.49 8.53 -1.32
CA GLY A 124 -0.96 8.75 -1.39
C GLY A 124 -1.30 10.07 -2.05
N SER A 125 -2.58 10.31 -2.36
CA SER A 125 -2.99 11.61 -2.88
C SER A 125 -2.95 12.71 -1.81
N PRO A 126 -3.07 13.99 -2.18
CA PRO A 126 -3.15 15.07 -1.20
C PRO A 126 -4.29 14.95 -0.18
N GLU A 127 -5.30 14.13 -0.48
CA GLU A 127 -6.44 13.88 0.40
C GLU A 127 -6.19 12.78 1.45
N ALA A 128 -5.07 12.05 1.35
CA ALA A 128 -4.71 11.02 2.33
C ALA A 128 -4.57 11.59 3.75
N PHE A 129 -4.80 10.76 4.75
CA PHE A 129 -4.70 11.12 6.17
C PHE A 129 -5.50 12.38 6.52
N ASP A 130 -6.79 12.37 6.21
CA ASP A 130 -7.73 13.49 6.45
C ASP A 130 -7.32 14.79 5.74
N GLY A 131 -6.58 14.66 4.65
CA GLY A 131 -6.22 15.78 3.79
C GLY A 131 -5.08 16.66 4.31
N ILE A 132 -4.20 16.13 5.16
CA ILE A 132 -3.03 16.91 5.67
C ILE A 132 -2.08 17.35 4.55
N GLY A 133 -2.10 16.65 3.39
CA GLY A 133 -1.31 16.97 2.21
C GLY A 133 -1.92 18.03 1.30
N LYS A 134 -3.14 18.50 1.55
CA LYS A 134 -3.81 19.47 0.69
C LYS A 134 -3.07 20.81 0.66
N ASN A 135 -2.82 21.27 -0.56
CA ASN A 135 -2.21 22.57 -0.85
C ASN A 135 -3.04 23.29 -1.95
N VAL A 136 -4.34 23.41 -1.69
CA VAL A 136 -5.32 24.09 -2.54
C VAL A 136 -6.14 25.04 -1.67
N GLU A 137 -6.81 26.02 -2.29
CA GLU A 137 -7.67 26.97 -1.58
C GLU A 137 -8.86 26.25 -0.90
N GLU A 138 -9.41 26.89 0.12
CA GLU A 138 -10.57 26.36 0.83
C GLU A 138 -11.75 26.13 -0.15
N GLY A 139 -12.36 24.94 -0.04
CA GLY A 139 -13.45 24.51 -0.93
C GLY A 139 -13.01 23.89 -2.25
N GLN A 140 -11.72 23.92 -2.59
CA GLN A 140 -11.21 23.23 -3.75
C GLN A 140 -10.87 21.75 -3.43
N ILE A 141 -11.02 20.91 -4.44
CA ILE A 141 -10.67 19.48 -4.37
C ILE A 141 -9.35 19.30 -5.12
N PRO A 142 -8.29 18.78 -4.47
CA PRO A 142 -7.02 18.50 -5.15
C PRO A 142 -7.18 17.37 -6.17
N SER A 143 -6.22 17.26 -7.07
CA SER A 143 -6.14 16.15 -8.00
C SER A 143 -5.93 14.85 -7.22
N MET A 144 -6.81 13.86 -7.42
CA MET A 144 -6.68 12.55 -6.77
C MET A 144 -5.62 11.66 -7.42
N VAL A 145 -5.13 12.03 -8.60
CA VAL A 145 -4.08 11.31 -9.31
C VAL A 145 -2.69 11.82 -8.94
N ASP A 146 -2.60 12.99 -8.29
CA ASP A 146 -1.34 13.47 -7.76
C ASP A 146 -0.92 12.60 -6.58
N THR A 147 0.34 12.26 -6.55
CA THR A 147 0.95 11.47 -5.48
C THR A 147 1.87 12.33 -4.64
N GLN A 148 1.74 12.23 -3.33
CA GLN A 148 2.59 12.85 -2.33
C GLN A 148 3.23 11.81 -1.43
N LEU A 149 4.27 12.23 -0.71
CA LEU A 149 4.98 11.44 0.29
C LEU A 149 4.56 11.84 1.70
N TYR A 150 4.32 10.84 2.53
CA TYR A 150 3.97 10.98 3.93
C TYR A 150 4.90 10.14 4.78
N LEU A 151 5.40 10.70 5.86
CA LEU A 151 6.20 9.97 6.84
C LEU A 151 5.35 9.64 8.07
N MET A 152 5.22 8.36 8.39
CA MET A 152 4.58 7.89 9.61
C MET A 152 5.63 7.35 10.58
N ASN A 153 5.64 7.84 11.80
CA ASN A 153 6.43 7.25 12.89
C ASN A 153 5.72 6.02 13.45
N LEU A 154 6.42 4.89 13.58
CA LEU A 154 5.80 3.63 14.00
C LEU A 154 5.50 3.57 15.51
N ALA A 155 6.17 4.38 16.34
CA ALA A 155 5.95 4.35 17.78
C ALA A 155 4.66 5.05 18.22
N ASP A 156 4.34 6.19 17.60
CA ASP A 156 3.17 7.01 17.96
C ASP A 156 2.15 7.15 16.83
N LYS A 157 2.42 6.55 15.67
CA LYS A 157 1.62 6.59 14.44
C LYS A 157 1.31 7.99 13.91
N LYS A 158 2.08 9.00 14.34
CA LYS A 158 1.95 10.34 13.80
C LYS A 158 2.43 10.41 12.36
N VAL A 159 1.64 11.08 11.54
CA VAL A 159 1.90 11.27 10.12
C VAL A 159 2.19 12.72 9.82
N ARG A 160 3.20 12.97 8.97
CA ARG A 160 3.49 14.29 8.42
C ARG A 160 3.64 14.23 6.90
N PRO A 161 3.11 15.21 6.16
CA PRO A 161 3.33 15.30 4.73
C PRO A 161 4.76 15.78 4.47
N MET A 162 5.45 15.12 3.50
CA MET A 162 6.83 15.45 3.16
C MET A 162 6.93 16.34 1.91
N THR A 163 5.96 16.21 1.00
CA THR A 163 5.95 16.89 -0.30
C THR A 163 4.73 17.80 -0.51
N LYS A 164 4.09 18.26 0.56
CA LYS A 164 2.87 19.09 0.50
C LYS A 164 3.01 20.32 -0.40
N ASN A 165 4.15 21.00 -0.37
CA ASN A 165 4.43 22.21 -1.14
C ASN A 165 5.24 21.93 -2.43
N PHE A 166 5.38 20.66 -2.78
CA PHE A 166 6.05 20.21 -4.00
C PHE A 166 4.98 19.93 -5.07
N ASN A 167 4.96 20.75 -6.11
CA ASN A 167 3.90 20.70 -7.13
C ASN A 167 4.00 19.51 -8.10
N PRO A 168 5.22 19.05 -8.53
CA PRO A 168 5.31 17.93 -9.45
C PRO A 168 4.76 16.63 -8.86
N ASN A 169 4.15 15.81 -9.72
CA ASN A 169 3.56 14.53 -9.32
C ASN A 169 4.63 13.47 -9.06
N VAL A 170 4.69 12.95 -7.84
CA VAL A 170 5.62 11.87 -7.47
C VAL A 170 5.22 10.56 -8.15
N GLN A 171 6.17 9.92 -8.87
CA GLN A 171 5.92 8.69 -9.62
C GLN A 171 6.49 7.45 -8.91
N SER A 172 7.76 7.49 -8.54
CA SER A 172 8.42 6.40 -7.82
C SER A 172 9.21 6.93 -6.65
N VAL A 173 9.40 6.13 -5.63
CA VAL A 173 10.16 6.50 -4.45
C VAL A 173 10.98 5.31 -3.96
N ASP A 174 12.18 5.61 -3.48
CA ASP A 174 13.07 4.67 -2.82
C ASP A 174 13.70 5.31 -1.60
N TRP A 175 13.62 4.64 -0.45
CA TRP A 175 14.33 5.04 0.76
C TRP A 175 15.65 4.29 0.82
N SER A 176 16.71 4.95 0.44
CA SER A 176 18.03 4.36 0.27
C SER A 176 18.58 3.80 1.59
N LYS A 177 18.90 2.52 1.58
CA LYS A 177 19.59 1.84 2.70
C LYS A 177 21.10 2.19 2.75
N ALA A 178 21.62 2.78 1.70
CA ALA A 178 23.06 3.11 1.61
C ALA A 178 23.42 4.40 2.34
N ASP A 179 22.56 5.41 2.27
CA ASP A 179 22.83 6.74 2.81
C ASP A 179 21.68 7.33 3.66
N GLY A 180 20.54 6.62 3.74
CA GLY A 180 19.39 7.04 4.54
C GLY A 180 18.53 8.13 3.89
N ASN A 181 18.85 8.56 2.67
CA ASN A 181 18.08 9.58 1.96
C ASN A 181 16.89 8.98 1.21
N ILE A 182 15.88 9.79 0.99
CA ILE A 182 14.73 9.42 0.14
C ILE A 182 14.98 9.98 -1.25
N TYR A 183 15.01 9.09 -2.23
CA TYR A 183 15.09 9.45 -3.65
C TYR A 183 13.74 9.19 -4.29
N PHE A 184 13.30 10.09 -5.15
CA PHE A 184 12.06 9.91 -5.88
C PHE A 184 12.12 10.55 -7.26
N THR A 185 11.36 10.00 -8.19
CA THR A 185 11.12 10.64 -9.47
C THR A 185 9.80 11.38 -9.41
N ALA A 186 9.73 12.51 -10.09
CA ALA A 186 8.50 13.25 -10.26
C ALA A 186 8.42 13.86 -11.66
N GLU A 187 7.19 13.93 -12.15
CA GLU A 187 6.87 14.55 -13.43
C GLU A 187 6.65 16.03 -13.21
N ASP A 188 7.52 16.86 -13.79
CA ASP A 188 7.37 18.31 -13.87
C ASP A 188 7.16 18.73 -15.31
N LYS A 189 5.93 19.12 -15.64
CA LYS A 189 5.46 19.43 -16.99
C LYS A 189 5.59 18.21 -17.92
N ASP A 190 6.58 18.21 -18.80
CA ASP A 190 6.84 17.16 -19.80
C ASP A 190 8.13 16.36 -19.52
N CYS A 191 8.74 16.59 -18.37
CA CYS A 191 10.01 15.96 -18.00
C CYS A 191 9.92 15.18 -16.70
N MET A 192 10.60 14.03 -16.68
CA MET A 192 10.81 13.26 -15.45
C MET A 192 12.15 13.67 -14.83
N HIS A 193 12.12 14.08 -13.58
CA HIS A 193 13.29 14.45 -12.81
C HIS A 193 13.51 13.55 -11.60
N LEU A 194 14.76 13.37 -11.21
CA LEU A 194 15.15 12.71 -9.98
C LEU A 194 15.34 13.77 -8.88
N PHE A 195 14.72 13.55 -7.76
CA PHE A 195 14.79 14.40 -6.58
C PHE A 195 15.32 13.62 -5.39
N GLN A 196 15.89 14.36 -4.44
CA GLN A 196 16.30 13.85 -3.13
C GLN A 196 15.61 14.66 -2.05
N LEU A 197 15.12 13.95 -1.04
CA LEU A 197 14.58 14.52 0.19
C LEU A 197 15.46 14.09 1.36
N ASN A 198 15.95 15.06 2.12
CA ASN A 198 16.81 14.84 3.28
C ASN A 198 16.00 14.74 4.58
#